data_33ef8904767f153934d2403265fb78a3
#
_entry.id   33ef8904767f153934d2403265fb78a3
#
_cell.length_a   1.000
_cell.length_b   1.000
_cell.length_c   1.000
_cell.angle_alpha   90.00
_cell.angle_beta   90.00
_cell.angle_gamma   90.00
#
_symmetry.space_group_name_H-M   'P 1'
#
loop_
_entity.id
_entity.type
_entity.pdbx_description
1 polymer ?
#
loop_
_entity_poly.entity_id
_entity_poly.type
_entity_poly.pdbx_seq_one_letter_code
_entity_poly.pdbx_strand_id
1 'polypeptide(L)'
;MIGKKSDMLKTGKFSKTVSSSGKPQASFRYLSKGTWYVAARSWVLDAQGNKVYGSWTKVKKIKITVVTPQQPKIRDITVKGNTVTVTYTKCKNATGYEILLGTKYKTSAGEKYPVKKYVKRTEGKNTVTVTFTNVKKGTWYVTVRSWNRSSKNKSRVYSPYSTMKKFKTKK
;
A
#
# COMPACT_ATOMS: atom_id res chain seq x y z
N MET A 1 9.15 16.04 2.68
CA MET A 1 8.34 16.38 1.48
C MET A 1 8.96 15.79 0.23
N ILE A 2 8.16 15.50 -0.79
CA ILE A 2 8.62 14.99 -2.09
C ILE A 2 7.84 15.66 -3.24
N GLY A 3 8.54 16.01 -4.33
CA GLY A 3 7.95 16.67 -5.49
C GLY A 3 8.60 16.23 -6.81
N LYS A 4 8.06 16.72 -7.92
CA LYS A 4 8.53 16.40 -9.29
C LYS A 4 9.58 17.38 -9.81
N LYS A 5 9.74 18.54 -9.20
CA LYS A 5 10.68 19.58 -9.60
C LYS A 5 11.75 19.83 -8.54
N SER A 6 12.95 20.17 -8.96
CA SER A 6 14.08 20.47 -8.05
C SER A 6 13.88 21.76 -7.24
N ASP A 7 13.10 22.68 -7.76
CA ASP A 7 12.76 23.98 -7.17
C ASP A 7 11.56 23.92 -6.20
N MET A 8 11.12 22.72 -5.82
CA MET A 8 9.93 22.53 -4.98
C MET A 8 9.95 23.32 -3.66
N LEU A 9 11.13 23.53 -3.07
CA LEU A 9 11.25 24.33 -1.83
C LEU A 9 11.02 25.83 -2.09
N LYS A 10 11.44 26.35 -3.24
CA LYS A 10 11.25 27.75 -3.64
C LYS A 10 9.78 28.00 -4.03
N THR A 11 9.18 27.08 -4.75
CA THR A 11 7.83 27.24 -5.31
C THR A 11 6.72 26.76 -4.37
N GLY A 12 7.05 26.09 -3.27
CA GLY A 12 6.07 25.45 -2.37
C GLY A 12 5.26 24.32 -2.98
N LYS A 13 5.60 23.88 -4.20
CA LYS A 13 4.82 22.85 -4.95
C LYS A 13 5.31 21.45 -4.63
N PHE A 14 4.66 20.82 -3.64
CA PHE A 14 4.93 19.43 -3.23
C PHE A 14 3.86 18.47 -3.76
N SER A 15 4.29 17.28 -4.17
CA SER A 15 3.37 16.22 -4.58
C SER A 15 2.83 15.44 -3.38
N LYS A 16 3.67 15.24 -2.34
CA LYS A 16 3.31 14.56 -1.10
C LYS A 16 4.11 15.11 0.08
N THR A 17 3.46 15.19 1.23
CA THR A 17 4.07 15.53 2.49
C THR A 17 3.81 14.41 3.50
N VAL A 18 4.81 14.07 4.30
CA VAL A 18 4.69 13.13 5.43
C VAL A 18 5.32 13.79 6.64
N SER A 19 4.62 13.73 7.76
CA SER A 19 5.14 14.12 9.07
C SER A 19 5.27 12.85 9.92
N SER A 20 6.36 12.72 10.66
CA SER A 20 6.57 11.64 11.62
C SER A 20 7.13 12.20 12.92
N SER A 21 6.83 11.55 14.04
CA SER A 21 7.40 11.82 15.36
C SER A 21 8.20 10.62 15.84
N GLY A 22 9.25 10.85 16.60
CA GLY A 22 10.08 9.84 17.24
C GLY A 22 11.18 9.27 16.35
N LYS A 23 10.88 8.59 15.25
CA LYS A 23 11.93 8.03 14.36
C LYS A 23 12.24 8.97 13.19
N PRO A 24 13.53 9.22 12.86
CA PRO A 24 13.91 10.07 11.74
C PRO A 24 13.76 9.34 10.39
N GLN A 25 12.57 8.80 10.14
CA GLN A 25 12.26 8.01 8.95
C GLN A 25 10.88 8.39 8.40
N ALA A 26 10.80 8.59 7.08
CA ALA A 26 9.55 8.81 6.37
C ALA A 26 9.46 7.92 5.13
N SER A 27 8.25 7.43 4.82
CA SER A 27 8.00 6.60 3.65
C SER A 27 6.98 7.25 2.74
N PHE A 28 7.31 7.37 1.46
CA PHE A 28 6.39 7.79 0.41
C PHE A 28 5.95 6.59 -0.41
N ARG A 29 4.65 6.34 -0.46
CA ARG A 29 4.08 5.20 -1.19
C ARG A 29 3.45 5.64 -2.50
N TYR A 30 3.31 4.69 -3.44
CA TYR A 30 2.59 4.86 -4.71
C TYR A 30 3.14 6.01 -5.56
N LEU A 31 4.47 6.13 -5.61
CA LEU A 31 5.13 7.07 -6.49
C LEU A 31 5.12 6.55 -7.93
N SER A 32 4.80 7.42 -8.87
CA SER A 32 4.91 7.10 -10.30
C SER A 32 6.37 6.96 -10.73
N LYS A 33 6.61 6.18 -11.79
CA LYS A 33 7.92 6.10 -12.45
C LYS A 33 8.41 7.51 -12.83
N GLY A 34 9.71 7.72 -12.72
CA GLY A 34 10.36 8.97 -13.10
C GLY A 34 11.26 9.55 -12.02
N THR A 35 11.71 10.76 -12.24
CA THR A 35 12.54 11.51 -11.31
C THR A 35 11.68 12.20 -10.26
N TRP A 36 12.14 12.15 -9.03
CA TRP A 36 11.56 12.81 -7.88
C TRP A 36 12.64 13.52 -7.08
N TYR A 37 12.24 14.54 -6.32
CA TYR A 37 13.10 15.31 -5.45
C TYR A 37 12.56 15.25 -4.03
N VAL A 38 13.42 15.07 -3.03
CA VAL A 38 13.05 14.93 -1.63
C VAL A 38 13.85 15.88 -0.76
N ALA A 39 13.18 16.48 0.22
CA ALA A 39 13.79 17.24 1.30
C ALA A 39 13.06 16.95 2.61
N ALA A 40 13.78 17.12 3.72
CA ALA A 40 13.27 16.96 5.06
C ALA A 40 13.61 18.20 5.91
N ARG A 41 12.84 18.44 6.96
CA ARG A 41 13.16 19.37 8.03
C ARG A 41 12.67 18.81 9.36
N SER A 42 13.34 19.16 10.43
CA SER A 42 12.89 18.88 11.79
C SER A 42 11.73 19.81 12.19
N TRP A 43 11.02 19.44 13.24
CA TRP A 43 10.07 20.29 13.91
C TRP A 43 10.02 19.95 15.41
N VAL A 44 9.68 20.96 16.21
CA VAL A 44 9.37 20.82 17.64
C VAL A 44 8.03 21.47 17.90
N LEU A 45 7.42 21.19 19.03
CA LEU A 45 6.23 21.92 19.49
C LEU A 45 6.67 23.06 20.39
N ASP A 46 6.05 24.23 20.21
CA ASP A 46 6.16 25.35 21.16
C ASP A 46 5.28 25.13 22.41
N ALA A 47 5.29 26.05 23.32
CA ALA A 47 4.50 26.00 24.55
C ALA A 47 2.98 25.97 24.29
N GLN A 48 2.51 26.41 23.13
CA GLN A 48 1.11 26.42 22.69
C GLN A 48 0.75 25.20 21.83
N GLY A 49 1.70 24.26 21.62
CA GLY A 49 1.50 23.05 20.83
C GLY A 49 1.60 23.27 19.30
N ASN A 50 2.07 24.43 18.82
CA ASN A 50 2.28 24.69 17.41
C ASN A 50 3.63 24.16 16.93
N LYS A 51 3.72 23.74 15.65
CA LYS A 51 4.97 23.26 15.08
C LYS A 51 5.89 24.39 14.68
N VAL A 52 7.04 24.44 15.32
CA VAL A 52 8.18 25.29 14.92
C VAL A 52 9.15 24.43 14.09
N TYR A 53 9.50 24.91 12.90
CA TYR A 53 10.25 24.13 11.93
C TYR A 53 11.70 24.61 11.82
N GLY A 54 12.62 23.65 11.77
CA GLY A 54 14.02 23.92 11.40
C GLY A 54 14.21 24.09 9.89
N SER A 55 15.44 24.37 9.51
CA SER A 55 15.82 24.55 8.10
C SER A 55 15.66 23.27 7.29
N TRP A 56 15.42 23.45 5.98
CA TRP A 56 15.34 22.33 5.04
C TRP A 56 16.72 21.73 4.76
N THR A 57 16.76 20.40 4.63
CA THR A 57 17.93 19.73 4.05
C THR A 57 18.10 20.12 2.58
N LYS A 58 19.32 19.94 2.05
CA LYS A 58 19.55 20.00 0.60
C LYS A 58 18.59 19.03 -0.12
N VAL A 59 18.03 19.47 -1.24
CA VAL A 59 17.15 18.67 -2.08
C VAL A 59 17.94 17.52 -2.71
N LYS A 60 17.49 16.26 -2.48
CA LYS A 60 18.09 15.08 -3.11
C LYS A 60 17.22 14.59 -4.27
N LYS A 61 17.87 14.24 -5.38
CA LYS A 61 17.25 13.61 -6.55
C LYS A 61 17.17 12.09 -6.36
N ILE A 62 16.00 11.52 -6.61
CA ILE A 62 15.78 10.05 -6.62
C ILE A 62 15.09 9.63 -7.93
N LYS A 63 15.37 8.41 -8.41
CA LYS A 63 14.78 7.86 -9.63
C LYS A 63 13.92 6.63 -9.27
N ILE A 64 12.63 6.70 -9.57
CA ILE A 64 11.72 5.56 -9.42
C ILE A 64 11.63 4.83 -10.76
N THR A 65 12.08 3.59 -10.80
CA THR A 65 12.17 2.78 -12.03
C THR A 65 11.02 1.80 -12.19
N VAL A 66 10.37 1.39 -11.08
CA VAL A 66 9.26 0.43 -11.09
C VAL A 66 7.93 1.17 -11.04
N VAL A 67 7.04 0.82 -11.96
CA VAL A 67 5.68 1.40 -12.01
C VAL A 67 4.83 0.79 -10.91
N THR A 68 4.13 1.63 -10.13
CA THR A 68 3.07 1.17 -9.22
C THR A 68 1.96 0.52 -10.04
N PRO A 69 1.56 -0.72 -9.75
CA PRO A 69 0.49 -1.37 -10.50
C PRO A 69 -0.88 -0.79 -10.13
N GLN A 70 -1.87 -1.05 -11.00
CA GLN A 70 -3.26 -0.64 -10.78
C GLN A 70 -3.84 -1.36 -9.57
N GLN A 71 -4.67 -0.66 -8.79
CA GLN A 71 -5.42 -1.23 -7.68
C GLN A 71 -6.46 -2.25 -8.16
N PRO A 72 -6.51 -3.48 -7.60
CA PRO A 72 -7.55 -4.45 -7.94
C PRO A 72 -8.90 -4.11 -7.28
N LYS A 73 -9.97 -4.65 -7.85
CA LYS A 73 -11.31 -4.68 -7.24
C LYS A 73 -11.68 -6.13 -6.98
N ILE A 74 -12.19 -6.46 -5.79
CA ILE A 74 -12.78 -7.77 -5.51
C ILE A 74 -14.10 -7.84 -6.27
N ARG A 75 -14.22 -8.85 -7.15
CA ARG A 75 -15.44 -9.13 -7.93
C ARG A 75 -16.39 -9.99 -7.13
N ASP A 76 -15.89 -11.13 -6.64
CA ASP A 76 -16.70 -12.13 -5.95
C ASP A 76 -15.96 -12.79 -4.79
N ILE A 77 -16.73 -13.31 -3.83
CA ILE A 77 -16.27 -14.13 -2.73
C ILE A 77 -17.25 -15.29 -2.59
N THR A 78 -16.85 -16.46 -3.07
CA THR A 78 -17.62 -17.70 -2.93
C THR A 78 -17.16 -18.47 -1.70
N VAL A 79 -18.12 -18.92 -0.87
CA VAL A 79 -17.86 -19.73 0.33
C VAL A 79 -18.54 -21.08 0.18
N LYS A 80 -17.74 -22.16 0.19
CA LYS A 80 -18.23 -23.57 0.19
C LYS A 80 -17.62 -24.29 1.40
N GLY A 81 -18.43 -24.50 2.44
CA GLY A 81 -17.96 -25.05 3.71
C GLY A 81 -16.85 -24.17 4.32
N ASN A 82 -15.67 -24.75 4.52
CA ASN A 82 -14.46 -24.08 5.02
C ASN A 82 -13.51 -23.56 3.90
N THR A 83 -13.98 -23.59 2.65
CA THR A 83 -13.23 -23.14 1.49
C THR A 83 -13.76 -21.78 1.02
N VAL A 84 -12.86 -20.82 0.85
CA VAL A 84 -13.16 -19.45 0.44
C VAL A 84 -12.41 -19.14 -0.85
N THR A 85 -13.13 -18.85 -1.90
CA THR A 85 -12.58 -18.44 -3.20
C THR A 85 -12.82 -16.96 -3.41
N VAL A 86 -11.76 -16.22 -3.68
CA VAL A 86 -11.79 -14.77 -3.93
C VAL A 86 -11.41 -14.50 -5.37
N THR A 87 -12.32 -13.86 -6.12
CA THR A 87 -12.10 -13.44 -7.51
C THR A 87 -11.95 -11.92 -7.57
N TYR A 88 -10.99 -11.44 -8.36
CA TYR A 88 -10.66 -10.02 -8.45
C TYR A 88 -10.27 -9.61 -9.87
N THR A 89 -10.17 -8.29 -10.10
CA THR A 89 -9.86 -7.76 -11.43
C THR A 89 -8.39 -7.94 -11.79
N LYS A 90 -8.11 -8.26 -13.06
CA LYS A 90 -6.78 -8.10 -13.65
C LYS A 90 -6.35 -6.63 -13.62
N CYS A 91 -5.08 -6.40 -13.30
CA CYS A 91 -4.53 -5.06 -13.12
C CYS A 91 -3.41 -4.74 -14.11
N LYS A 92 -3.43 -3.51 -14.63
CA LYS A 92 -2.33 -2.98 -15.47
C LYS A 92 -1.05 -2.90 -14.65
N ASN A 93 0.08 -3.27 -15.24
CA ASN A 93 1.41 -3.28 -14.64
C ASN A 93 1.57 -4.21 -13.41
N ALA A 94 0.65 -5.15 -13.19
CA ALA A 94 0.80 -6.16 -12.16
C ALA A 94 1.72 -7.30 -12.62
N THR A 95 2.61 -7.75 -11.73
CA THR A 95 3.35 -9.01 -11.85
C THR A 95 2.64 -10.12 -11.07
N GLY A 96 1.87 -9.76 -10.05
CA GLY A 96 1.08 -10.68 -9.24
C GLY A 96 0.22 -9.94 -8.23
N TYR A 97 -0.37 -10.70 -7.30
CA TYR A 97 -1.31 -10.19 -6.31
C TYR A 97 -0.98 -10.71 -4.92
N GLU A 98 -1.39 -9.96 -3.91
CA GLU A 98 -1.36 -10.38 -2.51
C GLU A 98 -2.76 -10.24 -1.94
N ILE A 99 -3.26 -11.33 -1.39
CA ILE A 99 -4.60 -11.44 -0.80
C ILE A 99 -4.44 -11.67 0.70
N LEU A 100 -5.10 -10.84 1.50
CA LEU A 100 -5.09 -10.91 2.96
C LEU A 100 -6.46 -11.30 3.46
N LEU A 101 -6.53 -12.30 4.33
CA LEU A 101 -7.68 -12.65 5.14
C LEU A 101 -7.38 -12.45 6.63
N GLY A 102 -8.35 -11.95 7.38
CA GLY A 102 -8.28 -11.82 8.84
C GLY A 102 -9.65 -11.66 9.48
N THR A 103 -9.75 -11.95 10.77
CA THR A 103 -10.98 -11.79 11.58
C THR A 103 -11.12 -10.38 12.17
N LYS A 104 -10.05 -9.62 12.17
CA LYS A 104 -9.98 -8.20 12.58
C LYS A 104 -9.32 -7.39 11.47
N TYR A 105 -9.48 -6.09 11.49
CA TYR A 105 -8.79 -5.18 10.57
C TYR A 105 -8.17 -4.01 11.31
N LYS A 106 -7.26 -3.32 10.65
CA LYS A 106 -6.63 -2.09 11.12
C LYS A 106 -6.55 -1.07 9.99
N THR A 107 -6.42 0.19 10.38
CA THR A 107 -6.16 1.29 9.45
C THR A 107 -4.73 1.78 9.62
N SER A 108 -4.02 1.96 8.53
CA SER A 108 -2.69 2.55 8.53
C SER A 108 -2.45 3.28 7.22
N ALA A 109 -1.92 4.50 7.29
CA ALA A 109 -1.69 5.37 6.13
C ALA A 109 -2.96 5.55 5.25
N GLY A 110 -4.13 5.69 5.86
CA GLY A 110 -5.41 5.87 5.18
C GLY A 110 -6.01 4.62 4.54
N GLU A 111 -5.36 3.46 4.66
CA GLU A 111 -5.84 2.20 4.10
C GLU A 111 -6.35 1.26 5.19
N LYS A 112 -7.54 0.67 4.98
CA LYS A 112 -8.09 -0.41 5.80
C LYS A 112 -7.67 -1.76 5.23
N TYR A 113 -7.11 -2.63 6.07
CA TYR A 113 -6.74 -3.98 5.67
C TYR A 113 -6.82 -4.97 6.85
N PRO A 114 -7.08 -6.27 6.57
CA PRO A 114 -7.18 -7.28 7.61
C PRO A 114 -5.88 -7.45 8.38
N VAL A 115 -5.99 -7.66 9.69
CA VAL A 115 -4.89 -8.22 10.47
C VAL A 115 -4.67 -9.65 9.96
N LYS A 116 -3.49 -9.89 9.41
CA LYS A 116 -3.18 -11.10 8.66
C LYS A 116 -3.40 -12.38 9.48
N LYS A 117 -4.32 -13.22 9.07
CA LYS A 117 -4.46 -14.60 9.53
C LYS A 117 -4.05 -15.57 8.42
N TYR A 118 -4.47 -15.27 7.18
CA TYR A 118 -4.02 -15.96 5.98
C TYR A 118 -3.51 -14.95 4.98
N VAL A 119 -2.42 -15.29 4.31
CA VAL A 119 -1.83 -14.50 3.22
C VAL A 119 -1.56 -15.43 2.06
N LYS A 120 -2.10 -15.12 0.89
CA LYS A 120 -1.67 -15.76 -0.35
C LYS A 120 -1.09 -14.74 -1.30
N ARG A 121 0.00 -15.12 -1.96
CA ARG A 121 0.62 -14.35 -3.03
C ARG A 121 0.59 -15.18 -4.29
N THR A 122 0.14 -14.57 -5.37
CA THR A 122 0.18 -15.17 -6.70
C THR A 122 1.23 -14.49 -7.53
N GLU A 123 1.85 -15.24 -8.42
CA GLU A 123 2.63 -14.74 -9.53
C GLU A 123 1.82 -14.87 -10.81
N GLY A 124 2.07 -13.96 -11.77
CA GLY A 124 1.31 -13.88 -13.01
C GLY A 124 0.15 -12.87 -12.96
N LYS A 125 0.19 -11.96 -13.93
CA LYS A 125 -0.82 -10.90 -14.09
C LYS A 125 -2.23 -11.41 -14.41
N ASN A 126 -2.33 -12.65 -14.89
CA ASN A 126 -3.60 -13.27 -15.29
C ASN A 126 -4.26 -14.10 -14.18
N THR A 127 -3.58 -14.35 -13.07
CA THR A 127 -4.16 -15.05 -11.91
C THR A 127 -5.11 -14.12 -11.19
N VAL A 128 -6.41 -14.28 -11.40
CA VAL A 128 -7.48 -13.40 -10.87
C VAL A 128 -8.38 -14.12 -9.86
N THR A 129 -8.00 -15.31 -9.46
CA THR A 129 -8.74 -16.13 -8.48
C THR A 129 -7.77 -16.78 -7.50
N VAL A 130 -8.12 -16.78 -6.22
CA VAL A 130 -7.37 -17.45 -5.14
C VAL A 130 -8.33 -18.16 -4.21
N THR A 131 -8.00 -19.40 -3.87
CA THR A 131 -8.78 -20.23 -2.94
C THR A 131 -8.02 -20.41 -1.63
N PHE A 132 -8.70 -20.21 -0.50
CA PHE A 132 -8.24 -20.52 0.85
C PHE A 132 -9.02 -21.72 1.36
N THR A 133 -8.34 -22.74 1.83
CA THR A 133 -8.91 -23.92 2.46
C THR A 133 -8.76 -23.87 3.96
N ASN A 134 -9.55 -24.65 4.70
CA ASN A 134 -9.49 -24.74 6.17
C ASN A 134 -9.69 -23.37 6.86
N VAL A 135 -10.52 -22.52 6.28
CA VAL A 135 -10.92 -21.26 6.89
C VAL A 135 -11.93 -21.55 7.99
N LYS A 136 -11.59 -21.23 9.23
CA LYS A 136 -12.45 -21.50 10.40
C LYS A 136 -13.78 -20.76 10.28
N LYS A 137 -14.85 -21.31 10.90
CA LYS A 137 -16.15 -20.65 11.06
C LYS A 137 -15.98 -19.26 11.68
N GLY A 138 -16.69 -18.27 11.15
CA GLY A 138 -16.68 -16.93 11.71
C GLY A 138 -16.85 -15.82 10.67
N THR A 139 -16.69 -14.58 11.15
CA THR A 139 -16.68 -13.38 10.33
C THR A 139 -15.26 -13.05 9.89
N TRP A 140 -15.10 -12.77 8.60
CA TRP A 140 -13.83 -12.53 7.96
C TRP A 140 -13.85 -11.25 7.15
N TYR A 141 -12.67 -10.67 7.01
CA TYR A 141 -12.39 -9.52 6.16
C TYR A 141 -11.33 -9.90 5.14
N VAL A 142 -11.48 -9.44 3.91
CA VAL A 142 -10.55 -9.70 2.82
C VAL A 142 -10.22 -8.44 2.05
N THR A 143 -8.95 -8.30 1.67
CA THR A 143 -8.47 -7.31 0.71
C THR A 143 -7.50 -7.96 -0.26
N VAL A 144 -7.36 -7.32 -1.42
CA VAL A 144 -6.40 -7.71 -2.46
C VAL A 144 -5.60 -6.47 -2.84
N ARG A 145 -4.31 -6.62 -3.07
CA ARG A 145 -3.50 -5.62 -3.76
C ARG A 145 -2.65 -6.29 -4.84
N SER A 146 -2.41 -5.59 -5.91
CA SER A 146 -1.47 -6.01 -6.93
C SER A 146 -0.05 -5.60 -6.55
N TRP A 147 0.94 -6.28 -7.09
CA TRP A 147 2.33 -5.92 -6.92
C TRP A 147 3.10 -6.00 -8.23
N ASN A 148 4.16 -5.21 -8.33
CA ASN A 148 5.11 -5.21 -9.43
C ASN A 148 6.54 -5.21 -8.90
N ARG A 149 7.48 -5.73 -9.67
CA ARG A 149 8.93 -5.70 -9.36
C ARG A 149 9.74 -5.70 -10.65
N SER A 150 10.94 -5.12 -10.62
CA SER A 150 11.83 -5.06 -11.80
C SER A 150 12.46 -6.40 -12.13
N SER A 151 12.66 -7.28 -11.13
CA SER A 151 13.17 -8.66 -11.29
C SER A 151 12.78 -9.51 -10.08
N LYS A 152 12.98 -10.84 -10.17
CA LYS A 152 12.67 -11.79 -9.07
C LYS A 152 13.31 -11.41 -7.74
N ASN A 153 14.53 -10.90 -7.75
CA ASN A 153 15.33 -10.58 -6.56
C ASN A 153 15.16 -9.13 -6.07
N LYS A 154 14.24 -8.34 -6.65
CA LYS A 154 13.99 -6.95 -6.25
C LYS A 154 12.72 -6.83 -5.41
N SER A 155 12.70 -5.82 -4.55
CA SER A 155 11.54 -5.50 -3.71
C SER A 155 10.28 -5.27 -4.52
N ARG A 156 9.14 -5.69 -3.99
CA ARG A 156 7.83 -5.47 -4.60
C ARG A 156 7.36 -4.05 -4.35
N VAL A 157 6.82 -3.41 -5.40
CA VAL A 157 6.05 -2.18 -5.32
C VAL A 157 4.57 -2.57 -5.37
N TYR A 158 3.80 -2.15 -4.38
CA TYR A 158 2.41 -2.54 -4.24
C TYR A 158 1.46 -1.42 -4.66
N SER A 159 0.31 -1.80 -5.20
CA SER A 159 -0.85 -0.90 -5.31
C SER A 159 -1.46 -0.61 -3.93
N PRO A 160 -2.37 0.38 -3.83
CA PRO A 160 -3.31 0.42 -2.73
C PRO A 160 -4.07 -0.89 -2.58
N TYR A 161 -4.56 -1.19 -1.36
CA TYR A 161 -5.48 -2.30 -1.15
C TYR A 161 -6.82 -2.02 -1.81
N SER A 162 -7.48 -3.05 -2.31
CA SER A 162 -8.90 -2.99 -2.73
C SER A 162 -9.77 -2.52 -1.57
N THR A 163 -10.97 -2.04 -1.88
CA THR A 163 -12.02 -1.91 -0.86
C THR A 163 -12.15 -3.24 -0.11
N MET A 164 -12.10 -3.17 1.22
CA MET A 164 -12.22 -4.33 2.08
C MET A 164 -13.65 -4.90 2.01
N LYS A 165 -13.76 -6.22 1.84
CA LYS A 165 -15.04 -6.94 1.87
C LYS A 165 -15.14 -7.75 3.15
N LYS A 166 -16.36 -7.84 3.71
CA LYS A 166 -16.72 -8.66 4.87
C LYS A 166 -17.55 -9.84 4.39
N PHE A 167 -17.30 -11.04 4.92
CA PHE A 167 -18.08 -12.24 4.64
C PHE A 167 -18.10 -13.16 5.87
N LYS A 168 -18.96 -14.18 5.84
CA LYS A 168 -19.06 -15.20 6.90
C LYS A 168 -18.81 -16.57 6.31
N THR A 169 -18.07 -17.40 7.05
CA THR A 169 -17.98 -18.83 6.81
C THR A 169 -18.94 -19.55 7.77
N LYS A 170 -19.68 -20.52 7.25
CA LYS A 170 -20.50 -21.47 8.01
C LYS A 170 -19.73 -22.79 8.11
N LYS A 171 -20.13 -23.65 9.03
CA LYS A 171 -19.68 -25.04 9.03
C LYS A 171 -20.11 -25.74 7.75
#